data_a422c8a6e4a9bb3706b4906b41c04d1b
#
_entry.id   a422c8a6e4a9bb3706b4906b41c04d1b
#
_cell.length_a   1.000
_cell.length_b   1.000
_cell.length_c   1.000
_cell.angle_alpha   90.00
_cell.angle_beta   90.00
_cell.angle_gamma   90.00
#
_symmetry.space_group_name_H-M   'P 1'
#
loop_
_entity.id
_entity.type
_entity.pdbx_description
1 polymer ?
#
loop_
_entity_poly.entity_id
_entity_poly.type
_entity_poly.pdbx_seq_one_letter_code
_entity_poly.pdbx_strand_id
1 'polypeptide(L)'
;QPPAPPRVEPKPQPKPEPPPPPKPEPKPEPKPEPKPEPKPEPKPEPKPEPKPEPKPDPEFEQRLREQVAMEQRALEAKQRERVLQELLARQKADSARQQADARARALAEYIARIRAKVRSNWILPGNITGNPEAVFHVVQLPTGEVLTATLAKSSGNAAYDAAVERAISKSSPLPLPERRDLFARELELKFRPQD
;
A
#
# COMPACT_ATOMS: atom_id res chain seq x y z
N GLN A 1 17.65 15.85 -42.93
CA GLN A 1 16.73 14.77 -42.64
C GLN A 1 16.30 14.84 -41.18
N PRO A 2 15.02 14.86 -40.85
CA PRO A 2 14.57 14.82 -39.46
C PRO A 2 14.82 13.44 -38.84
N PRO A 3 15.12 13.35 -37.52
CA PRO A 3 15.36 12.08 -36.85
C PRO A 3 14.09 11.23 -36.77
N ALA A 4 14.25 9.94 -37.00
CA ALA A 4 13.19 8.94 -36.97
C ALA A 4 12.56 8.80 -35.57
N PRO A 5 11.25 8.53 -35.46
CA PRO A 5 10.59 8.33 -34.18
C PRO A 5 11.05 7.02 -33.49
N PRO A 6 11.07 6.97 -32.16
CA PRO A 6 11.47 5.79 -31.42
C PRO A 6 10.54 4.60 -31.69
N ARG A 7 11.15 3.47 -31.99
CA ARG A 7 10.51 2.18 -32.23
C ARG A 7 9.85 1.70 -30.94
N VAL A 8 8.54 1.64 -30.95
CA VAL A 8 7.75 1.04 -29.86
C VAL A 8 7.96 -0.47 -29.90
N GLU A 9 8.59 -1.02 -28.87
CA GLU A 9 8.65 -2.47 -28.67
C GLU A 9 7.25 -3.03 -28.40
N PRO A 10 6.83 -4.11 -29.08
CA PRO A 10 5.54 -4.73 -28.80
C PRO A 10 5.54 -5.40 -27.44
N LYS A 11 4.53 -5.09 -26.62
CA LYS A 11 4.23 -5.78 -25.37
C LYS A 11 4.14 -7.30 -25.63
N PRO A 12 4.71 -8.14 -24.75
CA PRO A 12 4.55 -9.59 -24.86
C PRO A 12 3.07 -9.96 -24.73
N GLN A 13 2.58 -10.70 -25.74
CA GLN A 13 1.25 -11.29 -25.73
C GLN A 13 1.17 -12.34 -24.60
N PRO A 14 0.05 -12.45 -23.89
CA PRO A 14 -0.15 -13.52 -22.92
C PRO A 14 -0.13 -14.87 -23.64
N LYS A 15 0.67 -15.81 -23.11
CA LYS A 15 0.72 -17.21 -23.55
C LYS A 15 -0.72 -17.79 -23.51
N PRO A 16 -1.14 -18.52 -24.55
CA PRO A 16 -2.42 -19.23 -24.50
C PRO A 16 -2.39 -20.29 -23.40
N GLU A 17 -3.45 -20.32 -22.61
CA GLU A 17 -3.72 -21.34 -21.60
C GLU A 17 -3.77 -22.74 -22.26
N PRO A 18 -3.27 -23.80 -21.62
CA PRO A 18 -3.38 -25.16 -22.15
C PRO A 18 -4.85 -25.59 -22.18
N PRO A 19 -5.28 -26.36 -23.21
CA PRO A 19 -6.66 -26.80 -23.32
C PRO A 19 -7.05 -27.72 -22.15
N PRO A 20 -8.32 -27.70 -21.73
CA PRO A 20 -8.81 -28.57 -20.65
C PRO A 20 -8.70 -30.05 -21.06
N PRO A 21 -8.48 -30.96 -20.07
CA PRO A 21 -8.35 -32.39 -20.35
C PRO A 21 -9.65 -32.94 -20.95
N PRO A 22 -9.58 -33.91 -21.90
CA PRO A 22 -10.75 -34.48 -22.53
C PRO A 22 -11.59 -35.24 -21.51
N LYS A 23 -12.92 -35.03 -21.58
CA LYS A 23 -13.91 -35.82 -20.84
C LYS A 23 -13.74 -37.30 -21.21
N PRO A 24 -13.81 -38.22 -20.24
CA PRO A 24 -13.79 -39.63 -20.56
C PRO A 24 -15.01 -39.99 -21.42
N GLU A 25 -14.76 -40.64 -22.53
CA GLU A 25 -15.78 -41.23 -23.40
C GLU A 25 -16.53 -42.35 -22.63
N PRO A 26 -17.84 -42.46 -22.83
CA PRO A 26 -18.61 -43.57 -22.23
C PRO A 26 -18.18 -44.90 -22.88
N LYS A 27 -17.78 -45.86 -22.06
CA LYS A 27 -17.53 -47.25 -22.44
C LYS A 27 -18.79 -47.83 -23.09
N PRO A 28 -18.62 -48.53 -24.23
CA PRO A 28 -19.76 -49.23 -24.86
C PRO A 28 -20.32 -50.33 -23.94
N GLU A 29 -21.64 -50.39 -23.88
CA GLU A 29 -22.40 -51.42 -23.21
C GLU A 29 -22.06 -52.81 -23.78
N PRO A 30 -21.84 -53.86 -22.97
CA PRO A 30 -21.69 -55.19 -23.47
C PRO A 30 -23.05 -55.76 -23.90
N LYS A 31 -23.10 -56.33 -25.11
CA LYS A 31 -24.20 -57.10 -25.66
C LYS A 31 -24.62 -58.23 -24.72
N PRO A 32 -25.92 -58.51 -24.60
CA PRO A 32 -26.37 -59.65 -23.80
C PRO A 32 -26.01 -61.00 -24.44
N GLU A 33 -25.26 -61.81 -23.70
CA GLU A 33 -25.06 -63.22 -24.03
C GLU A 33 -26.26 -64.08 -23.57
N PRO A 34 -26.54 -65.17 -24.29
CA PRO A 34 -27.78 -65.97 -24.06
C PRO A 34 -27.76 -66.73 -22.76
N LYS A 35 -28.90 -66.81 -22.10
CA LYS A 35 -29.21 -67.58 -20.90
C LYS A 35 -28.77 -69.05 -21.03
N PRO A 36 -28.02 -69.56 -20.10
CA PRO A 36 -27.97 -71.02 -19.84
C PRO A 36 -29.12 -71.44 -18.96
N GLU A 37 -29.63 -72.67 -19.21
CA GLU A 37 -30.72 -73.33 -18.55
C GLU A 37 -30.50 -73.57 -17.03
N PRO A 38 -31.58 -73.68 -16.23
CA PRO A 38 -31.49 -73.76 -14.79
C PRO A 38 -30.92 -75.11 -14.32
N LYS A 39 -29.76 -75.06 -13.67
CA LYS A 39 -29.30 -76.17 -12.82
C LYS A 39 -29.99 -76.15 -11.46
N PRO A 40 -30.29 -77.30 -10.86
CA PRO A 40 -31.06 -77.38 -9.63
C PRO A 40 -30.35 -76.65 -8.47
N GLU A 41 -31.16 -75.97 -7.67
CA GLU A 41 -30.76 -75.20 -6.49
C GLU A 41 -30.00 -76.06 -5.48
N PRO A 42 -28.83 -75.67 -5.02
CA PRO A 42 -28.27 -76.19 -3.78
C PRO A 42 -28.97 -75.48 -2.60
N LYS A 43 -29.33 -76.25 -1.60
CA LYS A 43 -29.93 -75.81 -0.33
C LYS A 43 -29.18 -74.62 0.24
N PRO A 44 -29.91 -73.62 0.81
CA PRO A 44 -29.27 -72.45 1.39
C PRO A 44 -28.39 -72.88 2.57
N GLU A 45 -27.10 -72.66 2.47
CA GLU A 45 -26.18 -72.63 3.61
C GLU A 45 -26.60 -71.53 4.57
N PRO A 46 -26.56 -71.70 5.89
CA PRO A 46 -26.90 -70.64 6.82
C PRO A 46 -25.94 -69.43 6.61
N LYS A 47 -26.49 -68.25 6.31
CA LYS A 47 -25.77 -67.03 6.31
C LYS A 47 -24.98 -66.90 7.62
N PRO A 48 -23.66 -66.60 7.55
CA PRO A 48 -22.94 -66.28 8.77
C PRO A 48 -23.60 -65.07 9.41
N GLU A 49 -23.97 -65.13 10.64
CA GLU A 49 -24.48 -64.05 11.47
C GLU A 49 -23.44 -62.90 11.38
N PRO A 50 -23.86 -61.65 11.17
CA PRO A 50 -22.93 -60.53 11.19
C PRO A 50 -22.26 -60.52 12.57
N LYS A 51 -20.93 -60.67 12.60
CA LYS A 51 -20.14 -60.45 13.80
C LYS A 51 -20.53 -59.08 14.35
N PRO A 52 -20.86 -59.00 15.67
CA PRO A 52 -21.16 -57.71 16.28
C PRO A 52 -19.95 -56.79 16.08
N GLU A 53 -20.18 -55.66 15.45
CA GLU A 53 -19.16 -54.61 15.32
C GLU A 53 -18.67 -54.27 16.75
N PRO A 54 -17.36 -54.19 16.97
CA PRO A 54 -16.84 -53.87 18.29
C PRO A 54 -17.38 -52.47 18.67
N LYS A 55 -18.20 -52.42 19.73
CA LYS A 55 -18.68 -51.16 20.29
C LYS A 55 -17.45 -50.35 20.63
N PRO A 56 -17.35 -49.08 20.16
CA PRO A 56 -16.20 -48.24 20.46
C PRO A 56 -16.05 -48.15 21.99
N ASP A 57 -14.82 -48.30 22.45
CA ASP A 57 -14.48 -48.22 23.86
C ASP A 57 -14.85 -46.84 24.40
N PRO A 58 -15.73 -46.72 25.39
CA PRO A 58 -16.19 -45.41 25.89
C PRO A 58 -15.03 -44.52 26.37
N GLU A 59 -13.94 -45.09 26.85
CA GLU A 59 -12.75 -44.35 27.24
C GLU A 59 -12.03 -43.74 25.99
N PHE A 60 -12.01 -44.49 24.89
CA PHE A 60 -11.42 -43.97 23.64
C PHE A 60 -12.22 -42.79 23.07
N GLU A 61 -13.54 -42.88 23.04
CA GLU A 61 -14.43 -41.80 22.62
C GLU A 61 -14.25 -40.54 23.49
N GLN A 62 -14.14 -40.74 24.81
CA GLN A 62 -13.97 -39.65 25.74
C GLN A 62 -12.64 -38.92 25.50
N ARG A 63 -11.53 -39.66 25.35
CA ARG A 63 -10.21 -39.07 25.02
C ARG A 63 -10.23 -38.32 23.68
N LEU A 64 -10.88 -38.87 22.66
CA LEU A 64 -11.01 -38.24 21.36
C LEU A 64 -11.80 -36.94 21.46
N ARG A 65 -12.91 -36.90 22.21
CA ARG A 65 -13.70 -35.68 22.46
C ARG A 65 -12.89 -34.61 23.20
N GLU A 66 -12.13 -35.03 24.22
CA GLU A 66 -11.24 -34.09 24.95
C GLU A 66 -10.16 -33.52 24.06
N GLN A 67 -9.54 -34.36 23.23
CA GLN A 67 -8.51 -33.93 22.28
C GLN A 67 -9.08 -32.92 21.25
N VAL A 68 -10.23 -33.24 20.65
CA VAL A 68 -10.91 -32.33 19.71
C VAL A 68 -11.29 -31.02 20.38
N ALA A 69 -11.82 -31.08 21.63
CA ALA A 69 -12.17 -29.86 22.37
C ALA A 69 -10.94 -28.99 22.69
N MET A 70 -9.81 -29.62 23.05
CA MET A 70 -8.55 -28.91 23.27
C MET A 70 -8.02 -28.26 21.99
N GLU A 71 -8.06 -28.98 20.88
CA GLU A 71 -7.63 -28.47 19.59
C GLU A 71 -8.50 -27.29 19.12
N GLN A 72 -9.82 -27.40 19.25
CA GLN A 72 -10.76 -26.31 18.95
C GLN A 72 -10.48 -25.07 19.80
N ARG A 73 -10.29 -25.22 21.11
CA ARG A 73 -9.95 -24.10 22.00
C ARG A 73 -8.61 -23.45 21.62
N ALA A 74 -7.61 -24.25 21.27
CA ALA A 74 -6.31 -23.75 20.82
C ALA A 74 -6.42 -22.98 19.49
N LEU A 75 -7.24 -23.47 18.55
CA LEU A 75 -7.50 -22.81 17.29
C LEU A 75 -8.24 -21.48 17.48
N GLU A 76 -9.29 -21.48 18.32
CA GLU A 76 -10.03 -20.25 18.65
C GLU A 76 -9.12 -19.23 19.35
N ALA A 77 -8.30 -19.66 20.30
CA ALA A 77 -7.35 -18.76 20.98
C ALA A 77 -6.38 -18.12 19.98
N LYS A 78 -5.82 -18.92 19.07
CA LYS A 78 -4.93 -18.47 18.01
C LYS A 78 -5.62 -17.50 17.03
N GLN A 79 -6.89 -17.76 16.71
CA GLN A 79 -7.67 -16.84 15.86
C GLN A 79 -7.93 -15.51 16.57
N ARG A 80 -8.33 -15.54 17.85
CA ARG A 80 -8.54 -14.33 18.67
C ARG A 80 -7.26 -13.51 18.78
N GLU A 81 -6.13 -14.17 19.02
CA GLU A 81 -4.83 -13.50 19.08
C GLU A 81 -4.47 -12.80 17.75
N ARG A 82 -4.67 -13.50 16.62
CA ARG A 82 -4.44 -12.90 15.28
C ARG A 82 -5.32 -11.68 15.04
N VAL A 83 -6.61 -11.78 15.34
CA VAL A 83 -7.55 -10.65 15.18
C VAL A 83 -7.15 -9.47 16.06
N LEU A 84 -6.74 -9.74 17.30
CA LEU A 84 -6.27 -8.69 18.20
C LEU A 84 -4.98 -8.03 17.70
N GLN A 85 -4.02 -8.81 17.22
CA GLN A 85 -2.77 -8.30 16.65
C GLN A 85 -3.04 -7.45 15.40
N GLU A 86 -3.93 -7.91 14.52
CA GLU A 86 -4.33 -7.17 13.33
C GLU A 86 -5.01 -5.83 13.69
N LEU A 87 -5.93 -5.86 14.66
CA LEU A 87 -6.61 -4.67 15.14
C LEU A 87 -5.62 -3.64 15.72
N LEU A 88 -4.68 -4.10 16.56
CA LEU A 88 -3.64 -3.25 17.13
C LEU A 88 -2.69 -2.69 16.07
N ALA A 89 -2.32 -3.51 15.08
CA ALA A 89 -1.48 -3.08 13.96
C ALA A 89 -2.19 -2.01 13.12
N ARG A 90 -3.47 -2.22 12.83
CA ARG A 90 -4.30 -1.25 12.11
C ARG A 90 -4.43 0.07 12.87
N GLN A 91 -4.74 0.00 14.17
CA GLN A 91 -4.84 1.20 15.01
C GLN A 91 -3.53 2.00 15.05
N LYS A 92 -2.37 1.30 15.16
CA LYS A 92 -1.05 1.94 15.09
C LYS A 92 -0.80 2.59 13.72
N ALA A 93 -1.15 1.91 12.65
CA ALA A 93 -0.99 2.45 11.29
C ALA A 93 -1.87 3.69 11.06
N ASP A 94 -3.14 3.65 11.50
CA ASP A 94 -4.06 4.77 11.37
C ASP A 94 -3.59 5.98 12.20
N SER A 95 -3.12 5.76 13.43
CA SER A 95 -2.58 6.83 14.27
C SER A 95 -1.30 7.44 13.69
N ALA A 96 -0.39 6.61 13.16
CA ALA A 96 0.83 7.08 12.50
C ALA A 96 0.50 7.90 11.25
N ARG A 97 -0.46 7.47 10.45
CA ARG A 97 -0.94 8.21 9.28
C ARG A 97 -1.55 9.55 9.66
N GLN A 98 -2.43 9.59 10.66
CA GLN A 98 -3.01 10.84 11.15
C GLN A 98 -1.93 11.83 11.65
N GLN A 99 -0.92 11.34 12.37
CA GLN A 99 0.20 12.17 12.82
C GLN A 99 1.03 12.69 11.65
N ALA A 100 1.30 11.85 10.64
CA ALA A 100 2.03 12.25 9.44
C ALA A 100 1.25 13.32 8.65
N ASP A 101 -0.05 13.13 8.46
CA ASP A 101 -0.93 14.08 7.76
C ASP A 101 -1.01 15.43 8.52
N ALA A 102 -1.15 15.37 9.85
CA ALA A 102 -1.15 16.57 10.68
C ALA A 102 0.18 17.32 10.63
N ARG A 103 1.31 16.58 10.63
CA ARG A 103 2.64 17.16 10.47
C ARG A 103 2.82 17.79 9.10
N ALA A 104 2.39 17.13 8.04
CA ALA A 104 2.47 17.64 6.68
C ALA A 104 1.66 18.94 6.50
N ARG A 105 0.44 19.01 7.05
CA ARG A 105 -0.39 20.22 7.04
C ARG A 105 0.28 21.36 7.79
N ALA A 106 0.75 21.13 9.01
CA ALA A 106 1.42 22.15 9.81
C ALA A 106 2.71 22.66 9.14
N LEU A 107 3.47 21.79 8.45
CA LEU A 107 4.63 22.18 7.66
C LEU A 107 4.22 23.04 6.46
N ALA A 108 3.17 22.67 5.74
CA ALA A 108 2.65 23.43 4.61
C ALA A 108 2.20 24.84 5.03
N GLU A 109 1.50 24.96 6.17
CA GLU A 109 1.10 26.24 6.76
C GLU A 109 2.31 27.09 7.17
N TYR A 110 3.32 26.47 7.75
CA TYR A 110 4.57 27.15 8.10
C TYR A 110 5.26 27.73 6.86
N ILE A 111 5.42 26.91 5.82
CA ILE A 111 5.99 27.36 4.54
C ILE A 111 5.15 28.49 3.91
N ALA A 112 3.82 28.37 3.95
CA ALA A 112 2.92 29.40 3.43
C ALA A 112 3.09 30.75 4.17
N ARG A 113 3.25 30.73 5.51
CA ARG A 113 3.55 31.93 6.30
C ARG A 113 4.88 32.58 5.92
N ILE A 114 5.91 31.77 5.69
CA ILE A 114 7.20 32.28 5.20
C ILE A 114 7.04 32.95 3.83
N ARG A 115 6.37 32.27 2.90
CA ARG A 115 6.12 32.84 1.55
C ARG A 115 5.33 34.13 1.60
N ALA A 116 4.29 34.18 2.43
CA ALA A 116 3.49 35.40 2.60
C ALA A 116 4.35 36.58 3.11
N LYS A 117 5.25 36.34 4.09
CA LYS A 117 6.17 37.36 4.59
C LYS A 117 7.17 37.80 3.53
N VAL A 118 7.74 36.86 2.78
CA VAL A 118 8.66 37.21 1.67
C VAL A 118 7.94 38.00 0.58
N ARG A 119 6.71 37.61 0.26
CA ARG A 119 5.88 38.30 -0.72
C ARG A 119 5.56 39.74 -0.30
N SER A 120 5.29 40.03 0.96
CA SER A 120 5.05 41.38 1.43
C SER A 120 6.26 42.31 1.27
N ASN A 121 7.48 41.75 1.24
CA ASN A 121 8.73 42.49 1.04
C ASN A 121 9.27 42.39 -0.39
N TRP A 122 8.53 41.74 -1.28
CA TRP A 122 8.94 41.47 -2.64
C TRP A 122 8.48 42.57 -3.59
N ILE A 123 9.42 43.21 -4.26
CA ILE A 123 9.15 44.14 -5.32
C ILE A 123 9.30 43.41 -6.65
N LEU A 124 8.17 43.09 -7.28
CA LEU A 124 8.14 42.37 -8.55
C LEU A 124 8.63 43.27 -9.68
N PRO A 125 9.64 42.86 -10.48
CA PRO A 125 10.05 43.62 -11.68
C PRO A 125 8.92 43.63 -12.72
N GLY A 126 8.71 44.80 -13.36
CA GLY A 126 7.56 45.01 -14.27
C GLY A 126 7.62 44.27 -15.62
N ASN A 127 8.73 43.61 -15.94
CA ASN A 127 8.98 42.97 -17.23
C ASN A 127 8.94 41.41 -17.15
N ILE A 128 8.21 40.85 -16.19
CA ILE A 128 8.09 39.41 -16.05
C ILE A 128 6.94 38.90 -16.91
N THR A 129 7.25 38.05 -17.87
CA THR A 129 6.27 37.35 -18.70
C THR A 129 6.12 35.90 -18.23
N GLY A 130 4.85 35.42 -18.14
CA GLY A 130 4.55 34.08 -17.70
C GLY A 130 4.53 33.89 -16.17
N ASN A 131 4.74 32.66 -15.72
CA ASN A 131 4.82 32.30 -14.29
C ASN A 131 6.14 31.58 -13.99
N PRO A 132 7.28 32.30 -14.02
CA PRO A 132 8.60 31.70 -13.78
C PRO A 132 8.68 31.17 -12.36
N GLU A 133 9.31 29.98 -12.17
CA GLU A 133 9.52 29.36 -10.87
C GLU A 133 10.99 29.46 -10.47
N ALA A 134 11.28 30.16 -9.38
CA ALA A 134 12.59 30.12 -8.73
C ALA A 134 12.55 29.25 -7.48
N VAL A 135 13.62 28.50 -7.26
CA VAL A 135 13.79 27.68 -6.05
C VAL A 135 15.01 28.17 -5.29
N PHE A 136 14.80 28.53 -4.04
CA PHE A 136 15.85 29.02 -3.15
C PHE A 136 16.06 28.03 -2.00
N HIS A 137 17.33 27.79 -1.70
CA HIS A 137 17.76 27.08 -0.50
C HIS A 137 18.12 28.14 0.56
N VAL A 138 17.34 28.18 1.62
CA VAL A 138 17.46 29.17 2.70
C VAL A 138 17.95 28.49 3.96
N VAL A 139 19.05 29.00 4.53
CA VAL A 139 19.56 28.58 5.83
C VAL A 139 19.21 29.62 6.87
N GLN A 140 18.56 29.20 7.96
CA GLN A 140 18.10 30.07 9.04
C GLN A 140 18.55 29.61 10.43
N LEU A 141 18.64 30.57 11.35
CA LEU A 141 18.84 30.30 12.77
C LEU A 141 17.53 29.89 13.46
N PRO A 142 17.60 29.25 14.65
CA PRO A 142 16.42 28.96 15.47
C PRO A 142 15.60 30.21 15.86
N THR A 143 16.17 31.40 15.74
CA THR A 143 15.50 32.70 15.91
C THR A 143 14.69 33.13 14.70
N GLY A 144 14.79 32.42 13.56
CA GLY A 144 14.20 32.81 12.29
C GLY A 144 15.08 33.74 11.45
N GLU A 145 16.25 34.11 11.94
CA GLU A 145 17.20 34.95 11.20
C GLU A 145 17.78 34.19 10.00
N VAL A 146 17.74 34.83 8.81
CA VAL A 146 18.28 34.25 7.58
C VAL A 146 19.79 34.44 7.54
N LEU A 147 20.53 33.34 7.50
CA LEU A 147 21.97 33.33 7.34
C LEU A 147 22.37 33.40 5.87
N THR A 148 21.74 32.63 5.03
CA THR A 148 22.07 32.51 3.62
C THR A 148 20.82 32.16 2.82
N ALA A 149 20.68 32.77 1.65
CA ALA A 149 19.67 32.44 0.64
C ALA A 149 20.40 32.15 -0.68
N THR A 150 20.46 30.91 -1.10
CA THR A 150 21.15 30.45 -2.30
C THR A 150 20.14 30.04 -3.36
N LEU A 151 20.33 30.48 -4.60
CA LEU A 151 19.52 30.08 -5.74
C LEU A 151 19.82 28.60 -6.09
N ALA A 152 18.87 27.68 -5.85
CA ALA A 152 18.98 26.27 -6.21
C ALA A 152 18.56 26.01 -7.66
N LYS A 153 17.51 26.72 -8.12
CA LYS A 153 17.02 26.64 -9.49
C LYS A 153 16.58 28.02 -9.96
N SER A 154 17.20 28.51 -11.04
CA SER A 154 16.83 29.77 -11.66
C SER A 154 15.47 29.70 -12.35
N SER A 155 14.72 30.77 -12.28
CA SER A 155 13.48 30.97 -13.02
C SER A 155 13.65 31.18 -14.53
N GLY A 156 14.90 31.39 -14.98
CA GLY A 156 15.23 31.85 -16.35
C GLY A 156 15.22 33.36 -16.51
N ASN A 157 14.90 34.15 -15.45
CA ASN A 157 14.93 35.60 -15.44
C ASN A 157 15.77 36.08 -14.26
N ALA A 158 16.98 36.59 -14.55
CA ALA A 158 17.92 37.04 -13.53
C ALA A 158 17.39 38.19 -12.66
N ALA A 159 16.58 39.09 -13.24
CA ALA A 159 15.99 40.20 -12.49
C ALA A 159 14.95 39.70 -11.47
N TYR A 160 14.19 38.67 -11.85
CA TYR A 160 13.26 37.98 -10.95
C TYR A 160 13.99 37.26 -9.82
N ASP A 161 15.00 36.46 -10.17
CA ASP A 161 15.78 35.71 -9.18
C ASP A 161 16.43 36.65 -8.14
N ALA A 162 17.06 37.75 -8.60
CA ALA A 162 17.63 38.76 -7.72
C ALA A 162 16.57 39.51 -6.88
N ALA A 163 15.36 39.70 -7.40
CA ALA A 163 14.28 40.33 -6.64
C ALA A 163 13.78 39.40 -5.50
N VAL A 164 13.67 38.09 -5.76
CA VAL A 164 13.30 37.09 -4.74
C VAL A 164 14.37 36.97 -3.66
N GLU A 165 15.64 36.90 -4.02
CA GLU A 165 16.77 36.86 -3.07
C GLU A 165 16.76 38.06 -2.12
N ARG A 166 16.59 39.26 -2.65
CA ARG A 166 16.49 40.50 -1.85
C ARG A 166 15.26 40.48 -0.94
N ALA A 167 14.12 39.95 -1.44
CA ALA A 167 12.91 39.80 -0.64
C ALA A 167 13.09 38.83 0.53
N ILE A 168 13.78 37.72 0.32
CA ILE A 168 14.11 36.74 1.38
C ILE A 168 14.97 37.41 2.44
N SER A 169 16.07 38.05 2.05
CA SER A 169 17.00 38.76 2.95
C SER A 169 16.31 39.86 3.75
N LYS A 170 15.44 40.66 3.10
CA LYS A 170 14.65 41.70 3.76
C LYS A 170 13.58 41.17 4.70
N SER A 171 13.16 39.90 4.53
CA SER A 171 12.14 39.25 5.35
C SER A 171 12.68 38.61 6.64
N SER A 172 14.00 38.74 6.87
CA SER A 172 14.61 38.32 8.14
C SER A 172 14.14 39.20 9.31
N PRO A 173 13.78 38.59 10.48
CA PRO A 173 13.67 37.18 10.75
C PRO A 173 12.40 36.56 10.13
N LEU A 174 12.49 35.29 9.67
CA LEU A 174 11.36 34.55 9.15
C LEU A 174 10.41 34.12 10.28
N PRO A 175 9.11 33.91 10.01
CA PRO A 175 8.19 33.39 11.01
C PRO A 175 8.65 32.02 11.48
N LEU A 176 8.46 31.73 12.76
CA LEU A 176 8.77 30.43 13.34
C LEU A 176 7.55 29.51 13.25
N PRO A 177 7.76 28.19 13.18
CA PRO A 177 6.65 27.23 13.25
C PRO A 177 6.08 27.20 14.67
N GLU A 178 4.77 26.94 14.78
CA GLU A 178 4.09 26.79 16.09
C GLU A 178 4.64 25.59 16.88
N ARG A 179 5.01 24.54 16.15
CA ARG A 179 5.61 23.32 16.71
C ARG A 179 7.11 23.34 16.43
N ARG A 180 7.89 23.26 17.51
CA ARG A 180 9.36 23.27 17.43
C ARG A 180 9.95 22.10 16.61
N ASP A 181 9.26 20.95 16.60
CA ASP A 181 9.66 19.78 15.82
C ASP A 181 9.52 19.96 14.29
N LEU A 182 8.84 21.03 13.86
CA LEU A 182 8.72 21.41 12.45
C LEU A 182 9.80 22.43 12.01
N PHE A 183 10.60 22.93 12.95
CA PHE A 183 11.68 23.83 12.61
C PHE A 183 12.73 23.09 11.78
N ALA A 184 12.98 23.59 10.58
CA ALA A 184 14.06 23.14 9.73
C ALA A 184 15.08 24.27 9.57
N ARG A 185 16.36 23.99 9.83
CA ARG A 185 17.44 24.95 9.65
C ARG A 185 17.63 25.29 8.17
N GLU A 186 17.39 24.33 7.32
CA GLU A 186 17.48 24.43 5.87
C GLU A 186 16.11 24.28 5.26
N LEU A 187 15.69 25.24 4.43
CA LEU A 187 14.38 25.25 3.79
C LEU A 187 14.55 25.42 2.29
N GLU A 188 13.83 24.60 1.53
CA GLU A 188 13.67 24.80 0.10
C GLU A 188 12.36 25.55 -0.15
N LEU A 189 12.46 26.77 -0.64
CA LEU A 189 11.34 27.64 -0.91
C LEU A 189 11.18 27.87 -2.41
N LYS A 190 9.98 27.59 -2.92
CA LYS A 190 9.61 27.81 -4.32
C LYS A 190 8.79 29.09 -4.41
N PHE A 191 9.18 29.96 -5.32
CA PHE A 191 8.52 31.24 -5.55
C PHE A 191 8.02 31.33 -6.99
N ARG A 192 6.77 31.73 -7.14
CA ARG A 192 6.13 32.05 -8.42
C ARG A 192 5.43 33.40 -8.30
N PRO A 193 5.35 34.20 -9.35
CA PRO A 193 4.68 35.52 -9.31
C PRO A 193 3.19 35.43 -8.98
N GLN A 194 2.56 34.31 -9.33
CA GLN A 194 1.11 34.08 -9.18
C GLN A 194 0.72 33.21 -7.97
N ASP A 195 1.68 32.81 -7.12
CA ASP A 195 1.38 32.02 -5.90
C ASP A 195 0.82 32.91 -4.78
#